data_9b35c8589e0a0f1376e93c2f572df525
#
_entry.id   9b35c8589e0a0f1376e93c2f572df525
#
_cell.length_a   1.000
_cell.length_b   1.000
_cell.length_c   1.000
_cell.angle_alpha   90.00
_cell.angle_beta   90.00
_cell.angle_gamma   90.00
#
_symmetry.space_group_name_H-M   'P 1'
#
loop_
_entity.id
_entity.type
_entity.pdbx_description
1 polymer ?
#
loop_
_entity_poly.entity_id
_entity_poly.type
_entity_poly.pdbx_seq_one_letter_code
_entity_poly.pdbx_strand_id
1 'polypeptide(L)'
;MSDKASHNILVLGASGLIGRYLTDDLRARGFHVIGIARHFAPAQKISPADLELPLMAMAAADLTQLLRTHEIDVVVNCLGVLQDGPGSDTGAVHRDFVARLLQAISDSHRAVRLVHISIPGTADEDRTAFSTTKREAERLIAASGIAHAILRPGFVIAPSAYGGSAMLRALAALPVELPAAEAATPFQPVAVEDIAATIAWLAAREIADERVRSVTWDLMQPQPISLGGVIAQFRWAFGTSKQFRIASPSFLIDLGARLGDLTSRLGWMPPMRSNAIAELRRGVSGDPAAWMAATGIVPTTIAQVVGSRPATIQDKWFARLFLIKALIFASLVLFWVASGFIALVISYDAAAGILSAHHFPPALVGPVTVVTSLMDMSIGVLIAIRRTAAFGLIAGIVASLGYMAGSAILTPDLWIEPLGALVKTGPAIVLMLVALLMLDNR
;
A
#
# COMPACT_ATOMS: atom_id res chain seq x y z
N MET A 1 -34.62 1.25 -29.28
CA MET A 1 -33.54 1.35 -28.29
C MET A 1 -34.22 1.64 -26.96
N SER A 2 -34.38 0.61 -26.13
CA SER A 2 -34.99 0.74 -24.79
C SER A 2 -34.09 1.67 -23.96
N ASP A 3 -34.70 2.65 -23.35
CA ASP A 3 -34.09 3.55 -22.36
C ASP A 3 -33.55 2.66 -21.23
N LYS A 4 -32.28 2.29 -21.27
CA LYS A 4 -31.64 1.57 -20.17
C LYS A 4 -31.60 2.54 -19.01
N ALA A 5 -32.45 2.33 -18.01
CA ALA A 5 -32.38 3.05 -16.74
C ALA A 5 -30.91 3.05 -16.28
N SER A 6 -30.30 4.23 -16.27
CA SER A 6 -28.95 4.41 -15.80
C SER A 6 -28.98 4.21 -14.29
N HIS A 7 -28.56 3.06 -13.79
CA HIS A 7 -28.48 2.81 -12.35
C HIS A 7 -27.50 3.75 -11.66
N ASN A 8 -27.90 4.27 -10.51
CA ASN A 8 -27.05 5.08 -9.64
C ASN A 8 -26.17 4.16 -8.82
N ILE A 9 -24.89 4.26 -9.00
CA ILE A 9 -23.88 3.39 -8.38
C ILE A 9 -23.10 4.16 -7.32
N LEU A 10 -23.06 3.63 -6.08
CA LEU A 10 -22.23 4.13 -5.00
C LEU A 10 -21.00 3.26 -4.84
N VAL A 11 -19.80 3.84 -5.00
CA VAL A 11 -18.53 3.14 -4.81
C VAL A 11 -17.90 3.56 -3.49
N LEU A 12 -17.88 2.68 -2.51
CA LEU A 12 -17.23 2.88 -1.22
C LEU A 12 -15.74 2.49 -1.30
N GLY A 13 -14.85 3.40 -0.89
CA GLY A 13 -13.42 3.22 -1.05
C GLY A 13 -12.89 3.64 -2.43
N ALA A 14 -13.51 4.65 -3.04
CA ALA A 14 -13.20 5.14 -4.39
C ALA A 14 -11.78 5.70 -4.57
N SER A 15 -11.04 6.02 -3.49
CA SER A 15 -9.63 6.40 -3.56
C SER A 15 -8.65 5.21 -3.54
N GLY A 16 -9.14 3.97 -3.29
CA GLY A 16 -8.33 2.75 -3.29
C GLY A 16 -8.01 2.26 -4.71
N LEU A 17 -7.16 1.22 -4.82
CA LEU A 17 -6.73 0.67 -6.11
C LEU A 17 -7.91 0.25 -7.00
N ILE A 18 -8.78 -0.62 -6.47
CA ILE A 18 -9.94 -1.15 -7.21
C ILE A 18 -10.98 -0.05 -7.38
N GLY A 19 -11.33 0.64 -6.27
CA GLY A 19 -12.40 1.63 -6.27
C GLY A 19 -12.15 2.78 -7.25
N ARG A 20 -10.93 3.30 -7.33
CA ARG A 20 -10.56 4.36 -8.27
C ARG A 20 -10.74 3.91 -9.73
N TYR A 21 -10.13 2.78 -10.08
CA TYR A 21 -10.24 2.25 -11.44
C TYR A 21 -11.70 1.98 -11.83
N LEU A 22 -12.43 1.35 -10.91
CA LEU A 22 -13.85 1.04 -11.07
C LEU A 22 -14.70 2.29 -11.30
N THR A 23 -14.49 3.33 -10.48
CA THR A 23 -15.22 4.59 -10.60
C THR A 23 -15.02 5.23 -11.98
N ASP A 24 -13.77 5.25 -12.46
CA ASP A 24 -13.43 5.80 -13.77
C ASP A 24 -14.02 4.95 -14.91
N ASP A 25 -13.91 3.62 -14.85
CA ASP A 25 -14.41 2.71 -15.87
C ASP A 25 -15.95 2.73 -15.97
N LEU A 26 -16.65 2.70 -14.84
CA LEU A 26 -18.11 2.73 -14.82
C LEU A 26 -18.64 4.05 -15.38
N ARG A 27 -18.01 5.18 -15.06
CA ARG A 27 -18.35 6.49 -15.66
C ARG A 27 -18.12 6.50 -17.17
N ALA A 28 -17.01 5.95 -17.64
CA ALA A 28 -16.71 5.83 -19.06
C ALA A 28 -17.75 4.96 -19.81
N ARG A 29 -18.38 4.02 -19.12
CA ARG A 29 -19.49 3.19 -19.64
C ARG A 29 -20.86 3.89 -19.58
N GLY A 30 -20.95 5.11 -19.02
CA GLY A 30 -22.17 5.91 -18.96
C GLY A 30 -23.03 5.68 -17.71
N PHE A 31 -22.54 5.01 -16.67
CA PHE A 31 -23.23 4.90 -15.38
C PHE A 31 -23.11 6.21 -14.59
N HIS A 32 -24.15 6.52 -13.81
CA HIS A 32 -24.07 7.59 -12.82
C HIS A 32 -23.39 7.06 -11.56
N VAL A 33 -22.15 7.52 -11.29
CA VAL A 33 -21.31 6.96 -10.22
C VAL A 33 -20.94 8.03 -9.21
N ILE A 34 -21.19 7.73 -7.93
CA ILE A 34 -20.77 8.53 -6.77
C ILE A 34 -19.66 7.77 -6.06
N GLY A 35 -18.45 8.32 -6.07
CA GLY A 35 -17.32 7.77 -5.34
C GLY A 35 -17.24 8.33 -3.93
N ILE A 36 -17.07 7.46 -2.92
CA ILE A 36 -16.85 7.89 -1.54
C ILE A 36 -15.49 7.41 -1.04
N ALA A 37 -14.74 8.35 -0.45
CA ALA A 37 -13.48 8.08 0.22
C ALA A 37 -13.31 8.98 1.45
N ARG A 38 -12.35 8.66 2.31
CA ARG A 38 -11.93 9.57 3.41
C ARG A 38 -11.29 10.84 2.88
N HIS A 39 -10.42 10.65 1.88
CA HIS A 39 -9.73 11.71 1.16
C HIS A 39 -9.46 11.28 -0.27
N PHE A 40 -9.61 12.23 -1.20
CA PHE A 40 -9.10 12.11 -2.56
C PHE A 40 -7.86 12.99 -2.71
N ALA A 41 -6.80 12.48 -3.32
CA ALA A 41 -5.74 13.38 -3.80
C ALA A 41 -6.33 14.35 -4.84
N PRO A 42 -5.84 15.59 -4.97
CA PRO A 42 -6.39 16.58 -5.89
C PRO A 42 -6.59 16.06 -7.31
N ALA A 43 -5.67 15.24 -7.80
CA ALA A 43 -5.73 14.59 -9.11
C ALA A 43 -6.66 13.36 -9.17
N GLN A 44 -7.23 12.91 -8.04
CA GLN A 44 -8.15 11.77 -7.99
C GLN A 44 -9.62 12.19 -7.98
N LYS A 45 -9.92 13.42 -7.60
CA LYS A 45 -11.30 13.94 -7.57
C LYS A 45 -11.73 14.33 -8.97
N ILE A 46 -12.35 13.41 -9.67
CA ILE A 46 -12.70 13.56 -11.08
C ILE A 46 -14.10 14.19 -11.25
N SER A 47 -15.02 13.94 -10.31
CA SER A 47 -16.42 14.37 -10.41
C SER A 47 -16.84 15.22 -9.21
N PRO A 48 -17.66 16.28 -9.44
CA PRO A 48 -18.33 17.00 -8.35
C PRO A 48 -19.23 16.12 -7.47
N ALA A 49 -19.66 14.96 -7.99
CA ALA A 49 -20.46 13.99 -7.26
C ALA A 49 -19.65 13.17 -6.25
N ASP A 50 -18.31 13.18 -6.32
CA ASP A 50 -17.48 12.46 -5.37
C ASP A 50 -17.47 13.11 -3.99
N LEU A 51 -17.64 12.30 -2.94
CA LEU A 51 -17.81 12.78 -1.58
C LEU A 51 -16.65 12.33 -0.67
N GLU A 52 -16.11 13.25 0.09
CA GLU A 52 -15.19 12.93 1.20
C GLU A 52 -15.97 12.76 2.49
N LEU A 53 -16.10 11.52 2.97
CA LEU A 53 -16.89 11.19 4.15
C LEU A 53 -16.13 10.25 5.09
N PRO A 54 -16.26 10.43 6.42
CA PRO A 54 -15.67 9.57 7.41
C PRO A 54 -16.50 8.28 7.62
N LEU A 55 -16.58 7.41 6.61
CA LEU A 55 -17.46 6.24 6.55
C LEU A 55 -17.44 5.37 7.83
N MET A 56 -16.27 5.23 8.46
CA MET A 56 -16.15 4.43 9.67
C MET A 56 -16.84 5.05 10.88
N ALA A 57 -17.04 6.36 10.89
CA ALA A 57 -17.72 7.09 11.96
C ALA A 57 -19.22 7.33 11.70
N MET A 58 -19.70 7.06 10.48
CA MET A 58 -21.12 7.26 10.12
C MET A 58 -21.99 6.19 10.78
N ALA A 59 -23.14 6.63 11.30
CA ALA A 59 -24.19 5.73 11.78
C ALA A 59 -24.98 5.11 10.61
N ALA A 60 -25.74 4.04 10.88
CA ALA A 60 -26.61 3.42 9.87
C ALA A 60 -27.62 4.43 9.29
N ALA A 61 -28.17 5.32 10.12
CA ALA A 61 -29.12 6.35 9.69
C ALA A 61 -28.50 7.33 8.66
N ASP A 62 -27.22 7.73 8.85
CA ASP A 62 -26.53 8.61 7.89
C ASP A 62 -26.32 7.91 6.55
N LEU A 63 -25.96 6.63 6.57
CA LEU A 63 -25.83 5.81 5.37
C LEU A 63 -27.19 5.62 4.69
N THR A 64 -28.27 5.41 5.45
CA THR A 64 -29.64 5.31 4.93
C THR A 64 -30.05 6.60 4.22
N GLN A 65 -29.77 7.75 4.83
CA GLN A 65 -30.07 9.04 4.22
C GLN A 65 -29.29 9.24 2.91
N LEU A 66 -28.01 8.87 2.90
CA LEU A 66 -27.16 8.92 1.70
C LEU A 66 -27.75 8.08 0.56
N LEU A 67 -28.16 6.82 0.84
CA LEU A 67 -28.76 5.93 -0.15
C LEU A 67 -30.06 6.49 -0.73
N ARG A 68 -30.90 7.11 0.11
CA ARG A 68 -32.16 7.73 -0.31
C ARG A 68 -31.94 9.00 -1.11
N THR A 69 -31.07 9.91 -0.62
CA THR A 69 -30.83 11.22 -1.25
C THR A 69 -30.28 11.08 -2.65
N HIS A 70 -29.42 10.10 -2.87
CA HIS A 70 -28.78 9.86 -4.18
C HIS A 70 -29.47 8.75 -4.99
N GLU A 71 -30.61 8.25 -4.53
CA GLU A 71 -31.39 7.23 -5.23
C GLU A 71 -30.56 6.01 -5.66
N ILE A 72 -29.70 5.53 -4.77
CA ILE A 72 -28.75 4.47 -5.07
C ILE A 72 -29.44 3.14 -5.35
N ASP A 73 -29.07 2.50 -6.47
CA ASP A 73 -29.53 1.18 -6.90
C ASP A 73 -28.46 0.10 -6.67
N VAL A 74 -27.17 0.47 -6.78
CA VAL A 74 -26.06 -0.47 -6.59
C VAL A 74 -25.03 0.13 -5.66
N VAL A 75 -24.66 -0.60 -4.61
CA VAL A 75 -23.55 -0.25 -3.73
C VAL A 75 -22.40 -1.19 -3.99
N VAL A 76 -21.23 -0.64 -4.33
CA VAL A 76 -19.99 -1.41 -4.49
C VAL A 76 -19.07 -1.14 -3.30
N ASN A 77 -18.90 -2.14 -2.44
CA ASN A 77 -18.02 -2.04 -1.29
C ASN A 77 -16.61 -2.54 -1.64
N CYS A 78 -15.73 -1.59 -1.94
CA CYS A 78 -14.29 -1.80 -2.17
C CYS A 78 -13.44 -1.53 -0.92
N LEU A 79 -14.05 -1.31 0.25
CA LEU A 79 -13.31 -1.07 1.48
C LEU A 79 -12.59 -2.34 1.93
N GLY A 80 -11.33 -2.15 2.30
CA GLY A 80 -10.52 -3.24 2.82
C GLY A 80 -9.19 -2.71 3.37
N VAL A 81 -8.76 -3.30 4.47
CA VAL A 81 -7.47 -3.05 5.10
C VAL A 81 -6.82 -4.41 5.40
N LEU A 82 -5.59 -4.58 4.93
CA LEU A 82 -4.90 -5.88 5.07
C LEU A 82 -4.41 -6.12 6.49
N GLN A 83 -4.21 -5.06 7.27
CA GLN A 83 -3.49 -5.16 8.54
C GLN A 83 -3.98 -4.09 9.52
N ASP A 84 -4.02 -4.49 10.79
CA ASP A 84 -4.28 -3.56 11.88
C ASP A 84 -3.10 -2.62 12.11
N GLY A 85 -3.40 -1.41 12.56
CA GLY A 85 -2.39 -0.39 12.80
C GLY A 85 -3.01 0.94 13.26
N PRO A 86 -2.21 1.98 13.48
CA PRO A 86 -2.74 3.29 13.87
C PRO A 86 -3.76 3.81 12.86
N GLY A 87 -5.04 3.86 13.27
CA GLY A 87 -6.16 4.32 12.41
C GLY A 87 -6.65 3.29 11.39
N SER A 88 -6.33 2.00 11.57
CA SER A 88 -6.76 0.89 10.71
C SER A 88 -7.08 -0.34 11.57
N ASP A 89 -8.32 -0.79 11.53
CA ASP A 89 -8.85 -1.96 12.23
C ASP A 89 -9.62 -2.83 11.24
N THR A 90 -9.18 -4.08 11.08
CA THR A 90 -9.78 -5.03 10.13
C THR A 90 -11.21 -5.40 10.53
N GLY A 91 -11.50 -5.59 11.81
CA GLY A 91 -12.84 -5.87 12.33
C GLY A 91 -13.80 -4.72 12.07
N ALA A 92 -13.39 -3.50 12.41
CA ALA A 92 -14.21 -2.30 12.20
C ALA A 92 -14.53 -2.06 10.72
N VAL A 93 -13.57 -2.30 9.81
CA VAL A 93 -13.75 -2.06 8.36
C VAL A 93 -14.51 -3.20 7.68
N HIS A 94 -14.19 -4.46 7.99
CA HIS A 94 -14.75 -5.58 7.25
C HIS A 94 -16.07 -6.07 7.83
N ARG A 95 -16.18 -6.19 9.15
CA ARG A 95 -17.37 -6.74 9.82
C ARG A 95 -18.34 -5.64 10.25
N ASP A 96 -17.89 -4.71 11.11
CA ASP A 96 -18.79 -3.77 11.78
C ASP A 96 -19.38 -2.74 10.81
N PHE A 97 -18.56 -2.25 9.87
CA PHE A 97 -19.07 -1.37 8.82
C PHE A 97 -20.04 -2.08 7.88
N VAL A 98 -19.76 -3.35 7.50
CA VAL A 98 -20.66 -4.11 6.65
C VAL A 98 -22.01 -4.35 7.36
N ALA A 99 -22.00 -4.66 8.65
CA ALA A 99 -23.24 -4.80 9.42
C ALA A 99 -24.08 -3.49 9.39
N ARG A 100 -23.45 -2.33 9.60
CA ARG A 100 -24.12 -1.01 9.49
C ARG A 100 -24.63 -0.73 8.07
N LEU A 101 -23.86 -1.07 7.06
CA LEU A 101 -24.25 -0.90 5.66
C LEU A 101 -25.48 -1.76 5.31
N LEU A 102 -25.52 -3.02 5.74
CA LEU A 102 -26.66 -3.90 5.55
C LEU A 102 -27.91 -3.36 6.24
N GLN A 103 -27.80 -2.86 7.47
CA GLN A 103 -28.89 -2.19 8.17
C GLN A 103 -29.37 -0.97 7.37
N ALA A 104 -28.46 -0.11 6.90
CA ALA A 104 -28.80 1.08 6.12
C ALA A 104 -29.51 0.75 4.81
N ILE A 105 -29.10 -0.32 4.11
CA ILE A 105 -29.76 -0.78 2.88
C ILE A 105 -31.19 -1.25 3.22
N SER A 106 -31.38 -2.04 4.28
CA SER A 106 -32.70 -2.50 4.73
C SER A 106 -33.60 -1.33 5.11
N ASP A 107 -33.11 -0.38 5.91
CA ASP A 107 -33.86 0.79 6.39
C ASP A 107 -34.15 1.81 5.27
N SER A 108 -33.42 1.74 4.15
CA SER A 108 -33.68 2.59 3.00
C SER A 108 -35.02 2.28 2.31
N HIS A 109 -35.55 1.07 2.49
CA HIS A 109 -36.74 0.53 1.81
C HIS A 109 -36.65 0.61 0.27
N ARG A 110 -35.44 0.67 -0.27
CA ARG A 110 -35.15 0.66 -1.71
C ARG A 110 -34.65 -0.73 -2.13
N ALA A 111 -34.91 -1.11 -3.35
CA ALA A 111 -34.26 -2.26 -3.95
C ALA A 111 -32.82 -1.87 -4.29
N VAL A 112 -31.85 -2.34 -3.50
CA VAL A 112 -30.43 -2.08 -3.67
C VAL A 112 -29.67 -3.39 -3.81
N ARG A 113 -28.79 -3.50 -4.80
CA ARG A 113 -27.83 -4.60 -4.91
C ARG A 113 -26.52 -4.23 -4.24
N LEU A 114 -26.05 -5.08 -3.33
CA LEU A 114 -24.72 -4.95 -2.73
C LEU A 114 -23.70 -5.79 -3.49
N VAL A 115 -22.69 -5.17 -4.09
CA VAL A 115 -21.50 -5.84 -4.64
C VAL A 115 -20.37 -5.70 -3.63
N HIS A 116 -19.90 -6.81 -3.08
CA HIS A 116 -18.85 -6.80 -2.05
C HIS A 116 -17.56 -7.45 -2.54
N ILE A 117 -16.45 -6.70 -2.46
CA ILE A 117 -15.12 -7.24 -2.80
C ILE A 117 -14.57 -7.98 -1.58
N SER A 118 -14.45 -9.30 -1.72
CA SER A 118 -13.93 -10.20 -0.69
C SER A 118 -12.60 -10.84 -1.08
N ILE A 119 -12.32 -12.06 -0.64
CA ILE A 119 -11.08 -12.80 -0.88
C ILE A 119 -11.38 -14.24 -1.34
N PRO A 120 -10.56 -14.84 -2.20
CA PRO A 120 -10.70 -16.24 -2.61
C PRO A 120 -10.25 -17.21 -1.50
N GLY A 121 -10.36 -18.51 -1.76
CA GLY A 121 -10.00 -19.60 -0.86
C GLY A 121 -11.11 -19.99 0.09
N THR A 122 -10.83 -20.92 1.00
CA THR A 122 -11.77 -21.50 1.95
C THR A 122 -11.57 -20.98 3.38
N ALA A 123 -12.61 -21.12 4.20
CA ALA A 123 -12.57 -20.65 5.59
C ALA A 123 -11.50 -21.40 6.44
N ASP A 124 -11.18 -22.64 6.09
CA ASP A 124 -10.19 -23.44 6.80
C ASP A 124 -8.75 -22.94 6.59
N GLU A 125 -8.54 -22.14 5.55
CA GLU A 125 -7.26 -21.50 5.23
C GLU A 125 -7.08 -20.14 5.90
N ASP A 126 -8.15 -19.57 6.45
CA ASP A 126 -8.16 -18.22 7.02
C ASP A 126 -7.42 -18.21 8.37
N ARG A 127 -6.20 -17.66 8.39
CA ARG A 127 -5.30 -17.65 9.57
C ARG A 127 -5.03 -16.24 10.11
N THR A 128 -5.43 -15.20 9.39
CA THR A 128 -5.16 -13.81 9.75
C THR A 128 -6.46 -13.09 10.12
N ALA A 129 -6.33 -11.98 10.84
CA ALA A 129 -7.48 -11.11 11.11
C ALA A 129 -8.11 -10.60 9.82
N PHE A 130 -7.32 -10.38 8.77
CA PHE A 130 -7.80 -9.97 7.45
C PHE A 130 -8.74 -11.00 6.83
N SER A 131 -8.28 -12.24 6.67
CA SER A 131 -9.08 -13.29 6.04
C SER A 131 -10.30 -13.66 6.88
N THR A 132 -10.15 -13.79 8.19
CA THR A 132 -11.25 -14.10 9.12
C THR A 132 -12.36 -13.05 9.07
N THR A 133 -12.01 -11.75 9.16
CA THR A 133 -13.02 -10.67 9.16
C THR A 133 -13.68 -10.48 7.80
N LYS A 134 -13.00 -10.77 6.70
CA LYS A 134 -13.61 -10.82 5.35
C LYS A 134 -14.66 -11.95 5.27
N ARG A 135 -14.37 -13.13 5.80
CA ARG A 135 -15.36 -14.23 5.84
C ARG A 135 -16.55 -13.94 6.76
N GLU A 136 -16.31 -13.25 7.87
CA GLU A 136 -17.41 -12.78 8.73
C GLU A 136 -18.34 -11.85 7.95
N ALA A 137 -17.79 -10.90 7.18
CA ALA A 137 -18.57 -10.03 6.31
C ALA A 137 -19.39 -10.82 5.27
N GLU A 138 -18.80 -11.81 4.61
CA GLU A 138 -19.52 -12.68 3.67
C GLU A 138 -20.72 -13.38 4.32
N ARG A 139 -20.53 -13.91 5.54
CA ARG A 139 -21.62 -14.58 6.28
C ARG A 139 -22.76 -13.61 6.62
N LEU A 140 -22.42 -12.38 7.06
CA LEU A 140 -23.42 -11.34 7.34
C LEU A 140 -24.19 -10.97 6.06
N ILE A 141 -23.52 -10.80 4.93
CA ILE A 141 -24.14 -10.48 3.65
C ILE A 141 -25.07 -11.61 3.20
N ALA A 142 -24.60 -12.85 3.23
CA ALA A 142 -25.37 -14.00 2.81
C ALA A 142 -26.64 -14.21 3.67
N ALA A 143 -26.58 -13.89 4.97
CA ALA A 143 -27.70 -14.01 5.90
C ALA A 143 -28.68 -12.82 5.83
N SER A 144 -28.35 -11.72 5.16
CA SER A 144 -29.12 -10.47 5.19
C SER A 144 -30.42 -10.47 4.39
N GLY A 145 -30.58 -11.40 3.44
CA GLY A 145 -31.70 -11.39 2.47
C GLY A 145 -31.63 -10.30 1.41
N ILE A 146 -30.65 -9.41 1.46
CA ILE A 146 -30.42 -8.34 0.47
C ILE A 146 -29.87 -8.95 -0.82
N ALA A 147 -30.28 -8.42 -2.00
CA ALA A 147 -29.69 -8.80 -3.27
C ALA A 147 -28.18 -8.49 -3.26
N HIS A 148 -27.33 -9.50 -3.48
CA HIS A 148 -25.89 -9.31 -3.35
C HIS A 148 -25.07 -10.12 -4.35
N ALA A 149 -23.87 -9.60 -4.65
CA ALA A 149 -22.80 -10.33 -5.32
C ALA A 149 -21.52 -10.23 -4.49
N ILE A 150 -21.05 -11.34 -3.97
CA ILE A 150 -19.76 -11.45 -3.31
C ILE A 150 -18.72 -11.81 -4.37
N LEU A 151 -17.84 -10.89 -4.67
CA LEU A 151 -16.76 -11.07 -5.63
C LEU A 151 -15.46 -11.35 -4.88
N ARG A 152 -14.83 -12.47 -5.18
CA ARG A 152 -13.58 -12.92 -4.59
C ARG A 152 -12.45 -12.82 -5.64
N PRO A 153 -11.90 -11.62 -5.85
CA PRO A 153 -10.85 -11.45 -6.84
C PRO A 153 -9.58 -12.21 -6.44
N GLY A 154 -8.93 -12.80 -7.41
CA GLY A 154 -7.56 -13.25 -7.30
C GLY A 154 -6.61 -12.10 -6.99
N PHE A 155 -5.31 -12.27 -7.23
CA PHE A 155 -4.37 -11.18 -7.04
C PHE A 155 -4.59 -10.08 -8.09
N VAL A 156 -5.03 -8.91 -7.65
CA VAL A 156 -5.44 -7.83 -8.56
C VAL A 156 -4.22 -7.18 -9.22
N ILE A 157 -4.19 -7.25 -10.54
CA ILE A 157 -3.22 -6.54 -11.38
C ILE A 157 -3.92 -5.32 -11.99
N ALA A 158 -3.37 -4.14 -11.72
CA ALA A 158 -3.84 -2.87 -12.26
C ALA A 158 -2.70 -2.14 -12.96
N PRO A 159 -2.99 -1.14 -13.82
CA PRO A 159 -1.97 -0.27 -14.41
C PRO A 159 -1.08 0.38 -13.35
N SER A 160 -1.68 0.88 -12.28
CA SER A 160 -0.96 1.48 -11.15
C SER A 160 -0.40 0.41 -10.22
N ALA A 161 0.81 0.64 -9.72
CA ALA A 161 1.41 -0.18 -8.68
C ALA A 161 0.84 0.21 -7.30
N TYR A 162 0.38 -0.76 -6.51
CA TYR A 162 -0.15 -0.52 -5.17
C TYR A 162 0.10 -1.74 -4.27
N GLY A 163 0.50 -1.50 -3.00
CA GLY A 163 0.64 -2.55 -1.99
C GLY A 163 1.43 -3.78 -2.49
N GLY A 164 0.79 -4.94 -2.50
CA GLY A 164 1.39 -6.19 -2.96
C GLY A 164 1.85 -6.16 -4.41
N SER A 165 1.11 -5.49 -5.33
CA SER A 165 1.52 -5.39 -6.73
C SER A 165 2.76 -4.52 -6.92
N ALA A 166 2.97 -3.50 -6.09
CA ALA A 166 4.20 -2.73 -6.06
C ALA A 166 5.39 -3.58 -5.58
N MET A 167 5.18 -4.43 -4.57
CA MET A 167 6.19 -5.37 -4.09
C MET A 167 6.61 -6.36 -5.19
N LEU A 168 5.66 -6.97 -5.92
CA LEU A 168 5.99 -7.90 -7.00
C LEU A 168 6.77 -7.24 -8.13
N ARG A 169 6.41 -5.99 -8.48
CA ARG A 169 7.17 -5.19 -9.45
C ARG A 169 8.57 -4.88 -8.96
N ALA A 170 8.74 -4.55 -7.67
CA ALA A 170 10.06 -4.32 -7.08
C ALA A 170 10.94 -5.58 -7.13
N LEU A 171 10.40 -6.75 -6.77
CA LEU A 171 11.09 -8.03 -6.88
C LEU A 171 11.45 -8.39 -8.33
N ALA A 172 10.62 -7.99 -9.29
CA ALA A 172 10.91 -8.17 -10.71
C ALA A 172 12.04 -7.24 -11.22
N ALA A 173 12.14 -6.03 -10.68
CA ALA A 173 13.11 -5.02 -11.12
C ALA A 173 14.48 -5.14 -10.43
N LEU A 174 14.55 -5.83 -9.29
CA LEU A 174 15.76 -6.03 -8.50
C LEU A 174 16.40 -7.40 -8.77
N PRO A 175 17.73 -7.54 -8.58
CA PRO A 175 18.44 -8.80 -8.80
C PRO A 175 18.27 -9.78 -7.62
N VAL A 176 17.03 -9.98 -7.19
CA VAL A 176 16.67 -10.84 -6.05
C VAL A 176 15.77 -11.98 -6.53
N GLU A 177 16.07 -13.19 -6.09
CA GLU A 177 15.21 -14.36 -6.31
C GLU A 177 14.52 -14.76 -5.01
N LEU A 178 13.20 -15.03 -5.08
CA LEU A 178 12.48 -15.56 -3.93
C LEU A 178 12.97 -16.97 -3.58
N PRO A 179 12.88 -17.37 -2.30
CA PRO A 179 13.05 -18.77 -1.94
C PRO A 179 12.08 -19.66 -2.68
N ALA A 180 12.50 -20.89 -2.99
CA ALA A 180 11.73 -21.80 -3.85
C ALA A 180 10.31 -22.07 -3.33
N ALA A 181 10.13 -22.16 -2.00
CA ALA A 181 8.82 -22.38 -1.39
C ALA A 181 7.85 -21.25 -1.67
N GLU A 182 8.26 -20.00 -1.42
CA GLU A 182 7.44 -18.82 -1.70
C GLU A 182 7.22 -18.63 -3.21
N ALA A 183 8.24 -18.88 -4.03
CA ALA A 183 8.11 -18.79 -5.48
C ALA A 183 7.12 -19.80 -6.08
N ALA A 184 6.97 -20.97 -5.45
CA ALA A 184 6.06 -22.03 -5.88
C ALA A 184 4.60 -21.81 -5.40
N THR A 185 4.34 -20.86 -4.48
CA THR A 185 2.99 -20.61 -3.96
C THR A 185 2.00 -20.36 -5.10
N PRO A 186 0.83 -21.04 -5.13
CA PRO A 186 -0.23 -20.78 -6.10
C PRO A 186 -0.70 -19.32 -6.03
N PHE A 187 -0.84 -18.67 -7.19
CA PHE A 187 -1.07 -17.23 -7.21
C PHE A 187 -1.83 -16.79 -8.47
N GLN A 188 -3.15 -17.03 -8.49
CA GLN A 188 -3.98 -16.71 -9.65
C GLN A 188 -4.29 -15.21 -9.69
N PRO A 189 -3.84 -14.48 -10.72
CA PRO A 189 -4.16 -13.06 -10.87
C PRO A 189 -5.52 -12.82 -11.51
N VAL A 190 -6.00 -11.59 -11.35
CA VAL A 190 -7.14 -11.02 -12.08
C VAL A 190 -6.80 -9.61 -12.54
N ALA A 191 -7.18 -9.24 -13.75
CA ALA A 191 -7.10 -7.87 -14.23
C ALA A 191 -8.16 -7.01 -13.53
N VAL A 192 -7.82 -5.78 -13.15
CA VAL A 192 -8.80 -4.85 -12.56
C VAL A 192 -9.92 -4.52 -13.56
N GLU A 193 -9.61 -4.56 -14.84
CA GLU A 193 -10.55 -4.44 -15.96
C GLU A 193 -11.65 -5.50 -15.94
N ASP A 194 -11.30 -6.74 -15.62
CA ASP A 194 -12.26 -7.85 -15.54
C ASP A 194 -13.19 -7.70 -14.33
N ILE A 195 -12.68 -7.17 -13.21
CA ILE A 195 -13.50 -6.82 -12.04
C ILE A 195 -14.49 -5.72 -12.42
N ALA A 196 -14.03 -4.67 -13.10
CA ALA A 196 -14.88 -3.56 -13.53
C ALA A 196 -15.94 -4.01 -14.55
N ALA A 197 -15.57 -4.85 -15.50
CA ALA A 197 -16.49 -5.45 -16.45
C ALA A 197 -17.57 -6.32 -15.76
N THR A 198 -17.19 -7.07 -14.73
CA THR A 198 -18.13 -7.88 -13.93
C THR A 198 -19.13 -7.00 -13.18
N ILE A 199 -18.65 -5.92 -12.56
CA ILE A 199 -19.51 -4.99 -11.82
C ILE A 199 -20.44 -4.23 -12.79
N ALA A 200 -19.94 -3.79 -13.92
CA ALA A 200 -20.77 -3.19 -14.97
C ALA A 200 -21.84 -4.17 -15.49
N TRP A 201 -21.46 -5.44 -15.68
CA TRP A 201 -22.39 -6.50 -16.08
C TRP A 201 -23.50 -6.74 -15.04
N LEU A 202 -23.15 -6.74 -13.74
CA LEU A 202 -24.12 -6.83 -12.63
C LEU A 202 -25.01 -5.58 -12.54
N ALA A 203 -24.43 -4.38 -12.68
CA ALA A 203 -25.14 -3.12 -12.61
C ALA A 203 -26.11 -2.90 -13.77
N ALA A 204 -25.88 -3.53 -14.92
CA ALA A 204 -26.79 -3.45 -16.07
C ALA A 204 -27.99 -4.40 -15.98
N ARG A 205 -28.14 -5.18 -14.88
CA ARG A 205 -29.21 -6.16 -14.69
C ARG A 205 -30.17 -5.71 -13.62
N GLU A 206 -31.46 -6.06 -13.81
CA GLU A 206 -32.48 -5.83 -12.81
C GLU A 206 -32.09 -6.48 -11.47
N ILE A 207 -32.38 -5.80 -10.38
CA ILE A 207 -32.06 -6.28 -9.02
C ILE A 207 -32.86 -7.55 -8.69
N ALA A 208 -34.06 -7.67 -9.26
CA ALA A 208 -34.94 -8.83 -9.10
C ALA A 208 -34.56 -10.06 -9.95
N ASP A 209 -33.52 -9.99 -10.81
CA ASP A 209 -33.07 -11.16 -11.59
C ASP A 209 -32.56 -12.24 -10.65
N GLU A 210 -33.36 -13.29 -10.44
CA GLU A 210 -33.07 -14.40 -9.52
C GLU A 210 -31.74 -15.12 -9.84
N ARG A 211 -31.30 -15.12 -11.10
CA ARG A 211 -30.05 -15.78 -11.53
C ARG A 211 -28.81 -15.10 -10.93
N VAL A 212 -28.93 -13.83 -10.51
CA VAL A 212 -27.83 -13.00 -10.00
C VAL A 212 -28.21 -12.25 -8.73
N ARG A 213 -29.32 -12.66 -8.09
CA ARG A 213 -29.81 -12.04 -6.86
C ARG A 213 -28.84 -12.28 -5.69
N SER A 214 -28.29 -13.48 -5.59
CA SER A 214 -27.39 -13.89 -4.50
C SER A 214 -26.32 -14.81 -5.06
N VAL A 215 -25.16 -14.22 -5.39
CA VAL A 215 -24.06 -14.94 -6.02
C VAL A 215 -22.74 -14.73 -5.29
N THR A 216 -21.88 -15.74 -5.33
CA THR A 216 -20.50 -15.67 -4.88
C THR A 216 -19.62 -16.20 -5.99
N TRP A 217 -18.70 -15.39 -6.49
CA TRP A 217 -17.83 -15.73 -7.61
C TRP A 217 -16.36 -15.49 -7.31
N ASP A 218 -15.53 -16.43 -7.67
CA ASP A 218 -14.09 -16.25 -7.71
C ASP A 218 -13.69 -15.63 -9.05
N LEU A 219 -13.09 -14.46 -9.02
CA LEU A 219 -12.68 -13.71 -10.21
C LEU A 219 -11.17 -13.85 -10.41
N MET A 220 -10.75 -14.72 -11.31
CA MET A 220 -9.33 -14.94 -11.59
C MET A 220 -9.13 -15.68 -12.91
N GLN A 221 -7.91 -15.68 -13.42
CA GLN A 221 -7.60 -16.52 -14.58
C GLN A 221 -7.73 -18.01 -14.23
N PRO A 222 -8.27 -18.85 -15.16
CA PRO A 222 -8.54 -20.26 -14.84
C PRO A 222 -7.27 -21.11 -14.69
N GLN A 223 -6.18 -20.74 -15.38
CA GLN A 223 -4.92 -21.49 -15.26
C GLN A 223 -4.17 -21.04 -13.99
N PRO A 224 -3.84 -21.97 -13.10
CA PRO A 224 -2.97 -21.67 -11.97
C PRO A 224 -1.59 -21.20 -12.45
N ILE A 225 -1.07 -20.16 -11.79
CA ILE A 225 0.29 -19.69 -11.97
C ILE A 225 0.90 -19.52 -10.58
N SER A 226 2.21 -19.72 -10.45
CA SER A 226 2.89 -19.48 -9.18
C SER A 226 3.25 -18.01 -8.99
N LEU A 227 3.52 -17.60 -7.76
CA LEU A 227 4.03 -16.27 -7.44
C LEU A 227 5.30 -15.95 -8.23
N GLY A 228 6.24 -16.91 -8.33
CA GLY A 228 7.43 -16.78 -9.17
C GLY A 228 7.10 -16.59 -10.64
N GLY A 229 6.06 -17.27 -11.14
CA GLY A 229 5.55 -17.10 -12.50
C GLY A 229 5.01 -15.69 -12.75
N VAL A 230 4.24 -15.12 -11.80
CA VAL A 230 3.76 -13.73 -11.89
C VAL A 230 4.93 -12.74 -11.92
N ILE A 231 5.93 -12.92 -11.04
CA ILE A 231 7.15 -12.09 -11.04
C ILE A 231 7.90 -12.22 -12.37
N ALA A 232 7.96 -13.42 -12.96
CA ALA A 232 8.62 -13.64 -14.24
C ALA A 232 7.96 -12.86 -15.39
N GLN A 233 6.63 -12.71 -15.38
CA GLN A 233 5.91 -11.86 -16.35
C GLN A 233 6.32 -10.39 -16.23
N PHE A 234 6.40 -9.86 -15.00
CA PHE A 234 6.90 -8.50 -14.79
C PHE A 234 8.38 -8.34 -15.17
N ARG A 235 9.23 -9.36 -14.92
CA ARG A 235 10.63 -9.36 -15.36
C ARG A 235 10.74 -9.25 -16.87
N TRP A 236 9.89 -9.98 -17.58
CA TRP A 236 9.84 -9.89 -19.04
C TRP A 236 9.48 -8.46 -19.49
N ALA A 237 8.44 -7.86 -18.92
CA ALA A 237 8.03 -6.50 -19.25
C ALA A 237 9.10 -5.44 -18.94
N PHE A 238 9.84 -5.62 -17.85
CA PHE A 238 10.91 -4.72 -17.47
C PHE A 238 12.23 -4.95 -18.24
N GLY A 239 12.32 -6.04 -19.00
CA GLY A 239 13.57 -6.43 -19.67
C GLY A 239 14.66 -6.92 -18.71
N THR A 240 14.27 -7.42 -17.51
CA THR A 240 15.19 -7.88 -16.46
C THR A 240 15.32 -9.41 -16.40
N SER A 241 14.71 -10.15 -17.32
CA SER A 241 14.65 -11.62 -17.33
C SER A 241 16.02 -12.28 -17.32
N LYS A 242 17.03 -11.67 -17.97
CA LYS A 242 18.40 -12.19 -18.12
C LYS A 242 19.38 -11.68 -17.07
N GLN A 243 18.94 -10.90 -16.09
CA GLN A 243 19.84 -10.36 -15.06
C GLN A 243 20.28 -11.47 -14.10
N PHE A 244 21.51 -11.36 -13.60
CA PHE A 244 22.01 -12.16 -12.47
C PHE A 244 21.12 -11.93 -11.25
N ARG A 245 20.85 -12.98 -10.47
CA ARG A 245 20.00 -12.93 -9.29
C ARG A 245 20.65 -13.57 -8.10
N ILE A 246 20.43 -12.95 -6.96
CA ILE A 246 20.89 -13.44 -5.67
C ILE A 246 19.71 -14.13 -5.01
N ALA A 247 19.87 -15.42 -4.69
CA ALA A 247 18.86 -16.18 -3.97
C ALA A 247 18.67 -15.58 -2.56
N SER A 248 17.43 -15.29 -2.21
CA SER A 248 17.07 -14.80 -0.89
C SER A 248 16.79 -15.98 0.04
N PRO A 249 17.49 -16.12 1.17
CA PRO A 249 17.13 -17.11 2.17
C PRO A 249 15.77 -16.80 2.81
N SER A 250 14.98 -17.83 3.14
CA SER A 250 13.62 -17.66 3.72
C SER A 250 13.60 -16.85 5.01
N PHE A 251 14.65 -16.96 5.85
CA PHE A 251 14.72 -16.19 7.09
C PHE A 251 14.74 -14.67 6.87
N LEU A 252 15.23 -14.18 5.71
CA LEU A 252 15.20 -12.75 5.39
C LEU A 252 13.79 -12.24 5.16
N ILE A 253 12.89 -13.08 4.65
CA ILE A 253 11.48 -12.72 4.51
C ILE A 253 10.84 -12.54 5.88
N ASP A 254 11.08 -13.50 6.80
CA ASP A 254 10.56 -13.44 8.16
C ASP A 254 11.16 -12.28 8.97
N LEU A 255 12.46 -12.03 8.82
CA LEU A 255 13.12 -10.87 9.41
C LEU A 255 12.52 -9.55 8.86
N GLY A 256 12.37 -9.45 7.54
CA GLY A 256 11.74 -8.29 6.90
C GLY A 256 10.31 -8.07 7.38
N ALA A 257 9.52 -9.13 7.58
CA ALA A 257 8.17 -9.06 8.11
C ALA A 257 8.15 -8.51 9.55
N ARG A 258 9.04 -9.01 10.42
CA ARG A 258 9.17 -8.53 11.82
C ARG A 258 9.63 -7.07 11.89
N LEU A 259 10.60 -6.68 11.06
CA LEU A 259 11.02 -5.28 10.93
C LEU A 259 9.89 -4.40 10.40
N GLY A 260 9.10 -4.92 9.46
CA GLY A 260 7.88 -4.25 8.99
C GLY A 260 6.85 -4.03 10.10
N ASP A 261 6.62 -5.01 10.95
CA ASP A 261 5.73 -4.87 12.11
C ASP A 261 6.27 -3.85 13.13
N LEU A 262 7.58 -3.85 13.36
CA LEU A 262 8.23 -2.87 14.25
C LEU A 262 8.08 -1.44 13.70
N THR A 263 8.41 -1.22 12.43
CA THR A 263 8.33 0.11 11.80
C THR A 263 6.89 0.61 11.70
N SER A 264 5.89 -0.29 11.65
CA SER A 264 4.49 0.10 11.67
C SER A 264 4.09 0.81 12.97
N ARG A 265 4.72 0.47 14.11
CA ARG A 265 4.51 1.16 15.40
C ARG A 265 5.02 2.60 15.37
N LEU A 266 5.98 2.89 14.47
CA LEU A 266 6.51 4.22 14.23
C LEU A 266 5.70 5.01 13.17
N GLY A 267 4.55 4.46 12.75
CA GLY A 267 3.63 5.08 11.79
C GLY A 267 3.95 4.81 10.32
N TRP A 268 4.94 3.97 10.02
CA TRP A 268 5.21 3.53 8.64
C TRP A 268 4.23 2.44 8.21
N MET A 269 3.95 2.34 6.92
CA MET A 269 3.06 1.31 6.36
C MET A 269 3.82 0.44 5.34
N PRO A 270 4.80 -0.35 5.78
CA PRO A 270 5.54 -1.19 4.86
C PRO A 270 4.64 -2.30 4.30
N PRO A 271 4.81 -2.67 3.02
CA PRO A 271 4.01 -3.73 2.39
C PRO A 271 4.38 -5.12 2.92
N MET A 272 5.56 -5.29 3.47
CA MET A 272 6.06 -6.54 4.03
C MET A 272 5.90 -6.54 5.55
N ARG A 273 4.82 -7.14 6.03
CA ARG A 273 4.50 -7.35 7.45
C ARG A 273 4.05 -8.80 7.65
N SER A 274 4.00 -9.27 8.88
CA SER A 274 3.68 -10.67 9.19
C SER A 274 2.36 -11.14 8.59
N ASN A 275 1.29 -10.33 8.65
CA ASN A 275 0.01 -10.67 8.03
C ASN A 275 0.11 -10.78 6.51
N ALA A 276 0.83 -9.87 5.85
CA ALA A 276 1.00 -9.89 4.40
C ALA A 276 1.77 -11.14 3.94
N ILE A 277 2.79 -11.56 4.69
CA ILE A 277 3.54 -12.79 4.40
C ILE A 277 2.70 -14.03 4.69
N ALA A 278 1.88 -14.03 5.75
CA ALA A 278 0.96 -15.13 6.03
C ALA A 278 -0.07 -15.31 4.89
N GLU A 279 -0.68 -14.22 4.41
CA GLU A 279 -1.61 -14.27 3.27
C GLU A 279 -0.89 -14.66 1.96
N LEU A 280 0.35 -14.22 1.75
CA LEU A 280 1.14 -14.63 0.59
C LEU A 280 1.42 -16.15 0.62
N ARG A 281 1.79 -16.71 1.78
CA ARG A 281 2.04 -18.16 1.95
C ARG A 281 0.77 -19.00 1.88
N ARG A 282 -0.38 -18.42 2.27
CA ARG A 282 -1.69 -19.05 2.06
C ARG A 282 -1.95 -19.25 0.56
N GLY A 283 -1.42 -18.36 -0.27
CA GLY A 283 -1.66 -18.36 -1.69
C GLY A 283 -2.98 -17.69 -2.08
N VAL A 284 -3.19 -17.62 -3.39
CA VAL A 284 -4.38 -17.02 -4.00
C VAL A 284 -4.85 -17.97 -5.09
N SER A 285 -5.90 -18.74 -4.81
CA SER A 285 -6.49 -19.71 -5.73
C SER A 285 -7.99 -19.82 -5.54
N GLY A 286 -8.70 -20.22 -6.60
CA GLY A 286 -10.15 -20.41 -6.59
C GLY A 286 -10.63 -20.97 -7.94
N ASP A 287 -11.94 -21.10 -8.08
CA ASP A 287 -12.60 -21.61 -9.29
C ASP A 287 -13.43 -20.53 -9.99
N PRO A 288 -12.98 -19.97 -11.12
CA PRO A 288 -13.71 -18.95 -11.87
C PRO A 288 -14.83 -19.52 -12.77
N ALA A 289 -15.07 -20.83 -12.81
CA ALA A 289 -15.99 -21.45 -13.78
C ALA A 289 -17.42 -20.88 -13.69
N ALA A 290 -17.95 -20.72 -12.47
CA ALA A 290 -19.29 -20.17 -12.27
C ALA A 290 -19.42 -18.73 -12.75
N TRP A 291 -18.41 -17.88 -12.47
CA TRP A 291 -18.35 -16.50 -12.96
C TRP A 291 -18.29 -16.43 -14.49
N MET A 292 -17.38 -17.18 -15.09
CA MET A 292 -17.21 -17.23 -16.56
C MET A 292 -18.50 -17.70 -17.24
N ALA A 293 -19.13 -18.76 -16.73
CA ALA A 293 -20.37 -19.29 -17.28
C ALA A 293 -21.54 -18.31 -17.18
N ALA A 294 -21.65 -17.58 -16.05
CA ALA A 294 -22.73 -16.63 -15.83
C ALA A 294 -22.58 -15.33 -16.65
N THR A 295 -21.36 -14.84 -16.78
CA THR A 295 -21.09 -13.52 -17.38
C THR A 295 -20.64 -13.58 -18.83
N GLY A 296 -20.08 -14.69 -19.29
CA GLY A 296 -19.40 -14.82 -20.58
C GLY A 296 -18.05 -14.08 -20.64
N ILE A 297 -17.58 -13.51 -19.51
CA ILE A 297 -16.30 -12.82 -19.46
C ILE A 297 -15.18 -13.83 -19.54
N VAL A 298 -14.27 -13.62 -20.48
CA VAL A 298 -13.02 -14.39 -20.59
C VAL A 298 -11.94 -13.66 -19.80
N PRO A 299 -11.39 -14.24 -18.71
CA PRO A 299 -10.40 -13.59 -17.89
C PRO A 299 -9.15 -13.19 -18.68
N THR A 300 -8.73 -11.95 -18.48
CA THR A 300 -7.49 -11.44 -19.08
C THR A 300 -6.28 -12.07 -18.39
N THR A 301 -5.42 -12.74 -19.15
CA THR A 301 -4.22 -13.36 -18.59
C THR A 301 -3.19 -12.31 -18.16
N ILE A 302 -2.34 -12.64 -17.18
CA ILE A 302 -1.29 -11.73 -16.76
C ILE A 302 -0.36 -11.34 -17.92
N ALA A 303 -0.08 -12.26 -18.82
CA ALA A 303 0.74 -11.98 -20.00
C ALA A 303 0.09 -10.91 -20.91
N GLN A 304 -1.23 -10.96 -21.08
CA GLN A 304 -1.97 -9.93 -21.81
C GLN A 304 -1.97 -8.59 -21.09
N VAL A 305 -2.24 -8.58 -19.77
CA VAL A 305 -2.22 -7.33 -18.97
C VAL A 305 -0.86 -6.65 -19.05
N VAL A 306 0.22 -7.41 -18.84
CA VAL A 306 1.58 -6.87 -18.82
C VAL A 306 2.05 -6.53 -20.25
N GLY A 307 1.63 -7.31 -21.27
CA GLY A 307 1.99 -7.09 -22.66
C GLY A 307 1.20 -5.95 -23.35
N SER A 308 0.01 -5.61 -22.86
CA SER A 308 -0.82 -4.54 -23.44
C SER A 308 -0.22 -3.14 -23.28
N ARG A 309 0.66 -2.94 -22.32
CA ARG A 309 1.32 -1.66 -22.04
C ARG A 309 2.82 -1.86 -21.84
N PRO A 310 3.66 -1.37 -22.76
CA PRO A 310 5.11 -1.40 -22.57
C PRO A 310 5.50 -0.68 -21.28
N ALA A 311 6.34 -1.31 -20.47
CA ALA A 311 6.82 -0.72 -19.23
C ALA A 311 7.69 0.52 -19.53
N THR A 312 7.33 1.64 -18.91
CA THR A 312 8.03 2.90 -19.04
C THR A 312 9.27 2.96 -18.16
N ILE A 313 10.10 4.00 -18.36
CA ILE A 313 11.22 4.25 -17.44
C ILE A 313 10.76 4.61 -16.04
N GLN A 314 9.59 5.27 -15.90
CA GLN A 314 8.98 5.60 -14.62
C GLN A 314 8.58 4.33 -13.86
N ASP A 315 7.98 3.35 -14.54
CA ASP A 315 7.63 2.06 -13.92
C ASP A 315 8.86 1.34 -13.38
N LYS A 316 9.97 1.36 -14.13
CA LYS A 316 11.24 0.75 -13.72
C LYS A 316 11.89 1.47 -12.55
N TRP A 317 11.89 2.80 -12.55
CA TRP A 317 12.42 3.59 -11.45
C TRP A 317 11.61 3.40 -10.18
N PHE A 318 10.29 3.49 -10.27
CA PHE A 318 9.41 3.22 -9.14
C PHE A 318 9.67 1.82 -8.56
N ALA A 319 9.68 0.80 -9.40
CA ALA A 319 9.89 -0.59 -8.98
C ALA A 319 11.26 -0.78 -8.28
N ARG A 320 12.33 -0.21 -8.82
CA ARG A 320 13.68 -0.29 -8.24
C ARG A 320 13.78 0.46 -6.91
N LEU A 321 13.18 1.63 -6.82
CA LEU A 321 13.26 2.48 -5.62
C LEU A 321 12.32 2.04 -4.51
N PHE A 322 11.31 1.23 -4.82
CA PHE A 322 10.26 0.86 -3.85
C PHE A 322 10.81 0.18 -2.58
N LEU A 323 11.68 -0.82 -2.72
CA LEU A 323 12.34 -1.47 -1.58
C LEU A 323 13.54 -0.67 -1.07
N ILE A 324 14.24 0.04 -1.97
CA ILE A 324 15.38 0.89 -1.62
C ILE A 324 14.95 2.04 -0.69
N LYS A 325 13.72 2.53 -0.80
CA LYS A 325 13.16 3.53 0.12
C LYS A 325 13.36 3.13 1.59
N ALA A 326 13.00 1.90 1.96
CA ALA A 326 13.18 1.41 3.34
C ALA A 326 14.64 1.42 3.77
N LEU A 327 15.55 1.02 2.86
CA LEU A 327 16.99 1.02 3.12
C LEU A 327 17.53 2.44 3.30
N ILE A 328 17.08 3.41 2.50
CA ILE A 328 17.45 4.82 2.62
C ILE A 328 17.10 5.35 4.01
N PHE A 329 15.85 5.18 4.46
CA PHE A 329 15.43 5.64 5.77
C PHE A 329 16.19 4.93 6.91
N ALA A 330 16.35 3.62 6.82
CA ALA A 330 17.11 2.86 7.83
C ALA A 330 18.57 3.32 7.92
N SER A 331 19.23 3.54 6.79
CA SER A 331 20.62 4.03 6.77
C SER A 331 20.75 5.45 7.32
N LEU A 332 19.82 6.35 7.04
CA LEU A 332 19.82 7.70 7.59
C LEU A 332 19.58 7.71 9.11
N VAL A 333 18.62 6.91 9.59
CA VAL A 333 18.39 6.75 11.04
C VAL A 333 19.65 6.22 11.72
N LEU A 334 20.25 5.16 11.17
CA LEU A 334 21.46 4.58 11.70
C LEU A 334 22.63 5.58 11.68
N PHE A 335 22.80 6.32 10.58
CA PHE A 335 23.84 7.33 10.44
C PHE A 335 23.76 8.38 11.55
N TRP A 336 22.59 8.99 11.75
CA TRP A 336 22.41 10.05 12.72
C TRP A 336 22.49 9.55 14.18
N VAL A 337 21.81 8.43 14.49
CA VAL A 337 21.82 7.87 15.83
C VAL A 337 23.21 7.35 16.22
N ALA A 338 23.88 6.63 15.31
CA ALA A 338 25.21 6.07 15.58
C ALA A 338 26.26 7.20 15.70
N SER A 339 26.19 8.22 14.85
CA SER A 339 27.11 9.36 14.92
C SER A 339 27.06 10.03 16.31
N GLY A 340 25.86 10.42 16.76
CA GLY A 340 25.71 11.05 18.06
C GLY A 340 26.04 10.11 19.23
N PHE A 341 25.65 8.83 19.15
CA PHE A 341 25.96 7.85 20.19
C PHE A 341 27.45 7.58 20.34
N ILE A 342 28.17 7.43 19.21
CA ILE A 342 29.62 7.21 19.24
C ILE A 342 30.31 8.43 19.87
N ALA A 343 29.97 9.64 19.44
CA ALA A 343 30.58 10.86 19.96
C ALA A 343 30.26 11.11 21.43
N LEU A 344 29.08 10.71 21.91
CA LEU A 344 28.67 10.93 23.31
C LEU A 344 29.16 9.87 24.27
N VAL A 345 29.15 8.59 23.87
CA VAL A 345 29.32 7.45 24.80
C VAL A 345 30.63 6.71 24.56
N ILE A 346 31.00 6.46 23.29
CA ILE A 346 32.16 5.60 22.98
C ILE A 346 33.45 6.41 22.91
N SER A 347 33.41 7.58 22.27
CA SER A 347 34.61 8.34 21.91
C SER A 347 34.50 9.80 22.37
N TYR A 348 33.93 10.02 23.58
CA TYR A 348 33.70 11.37 24.11
C TYR A 348 35.00 12.21 24.19
N ASP A 349 36.06 11.63 24.76
CA ASP A 349 37.34 12.31 24.92
C ASP A 349 37.99 12.68 23.57
N ALA A 350 37.84 11.81 22.58
CA ALA A 350 38.31 12.10 21.22
C ALA A 350 37.52 13.24 20.57
N ALA A 351 36.18 13.22 20.71
CA ALA A 351 35.30 14.28 20.16
C ALA A 351 35.59 15.63 20.85
N ALA A 352 35.69 15.65 22.18
CA ALA A 352 36.07 16.83 22.96
C ALA A 352 37.50 17.30 22.63
N GLY A 353 38.44 16.37 22.39
CA GLY A 353 39.82 16.64 22.02
C GLY A 353 39.93 17.39 20.70
N ILE A 354 39.07 17.10 19.71
CA ILE A 354 39.04 17.85 18.43
C ILE A 354 38.70 19.31 18.70
N LEU A 355 37.70 19.62 19.51
CA LEU A 355 37.36 21.02 19.85
C LEU A 355 38.48 21.71 20.61
N SER A 356 39.12 21.04 21.57
CA SER A 356 40.25 21.56 22.34
C SER A 356 41.45 21.86 21.48
N ALA A 357 41.76 21.01 20.51
CA ALA A 357 42.87 21.20 19.57
C ALA A 357 42.66 22.43 18.67
N HIS A 358 41.42 22.83 18.43
CA HIS A 358 41.05 24.01 17.62
C HIS A 358 40.72 25.24 18.48
N HIS A 359 41.31 25.34 19.66
CA HIS A 359 41.22 26.48 20.53
C HIS A 359 39.78 26.88 20.99
N PHE A 360 38.84 25.96 21.06
CA PHE A 360 37.57 26.24 21.69
C PHE A 360 37.75 26.57 23.16
N PRO A 361 36.95 27.52 23.68
CA PRO A 361 37.00 27.85 25.10
C PRO A 361 36.77 26.59 25.96
N PRO A 362 37.65 26.27 26.94
CA PRO A 362 37.53 25.01 27.72
C PRO A 362 36.17 24.80 28.37
N ALA A 363 35.50 25.88 28.77
CA ALA A 363 34.16 25.82 29.35
C ALA A 363 33.07 25.39 28.36
N LEU A 364 33.30 25.50 27.04
CA LEU A 364 32.34 25.19 26.00
C LEU A 364 32.59 23.80 25.37
N VAL A 365 33.78 23.21 25.50
CA VAL A 365 34.14 21.92 24.87
C VAL A 365 33.15 20.84 25.26
N GLY A 366 32.93 20.61 26.55
CA GLY A 366 31.99 19.59 27.02
C GLY A 366 30.54 19.88 26.61
N PRO A 367 29.97 21.04 26.90
CA PRO A 367 28.60 21.38 26.48
C PRO A 367 28.37 21.28 25.00
N VAL A 368 29.28 21.72 24.13
CA VAL A 368 29.14 21.63 22.68
C VAL A 368 29.15 20.17 22.24
N THR A 369 30.09 19.35 22.74
CA THR A 369 30.15 17.92 22.41
C THR A 369 28.83 17.20 22.78
N VAL A 370 28.31 17.47 23.99
CA VAL A 370 27.07 16.82 24.45
C VAL A 370 25.85 17.30 23.61
N VAL A 371 25.72 18.60 23.39
CA VAL A 371 24.57 19.18 22.67
C VAL A 371 24.55 18.71 21.22
N THR A 372 25.68 18.73 20.52
CA THR A 372 25.74 18.26 19.13
C THR A 372 25.45 16.76 19.01
N SER A 373 25.99 15.96 19.93
CA SER A 373 25.71 14.50 19.96
C SER A 373 24.24 14.19 20.22
N LEU A 374 23.62 14.89 21.18
CA LEU A 374 22.18 14.72 21.45
C LEU A 374 21.30 15.23 20.30
N MET A 375 21.73 16.31 19.62
CA MET A 375 21.06 16.82 18.43
C MET A 375 21.08 15.77 17.31
N ASP A 376 22.24 15.18 17.04
CA ASP A 376 22.36 14.13 16.02
C ASP A 376 21.45 12.94 16.32
N MET A 377 21.47 12.42 17.55
CA MET A 377 20.60 11.34 17.96
C MET A 377 19.11 11.72 17.82
N SER A 378 18.75 12.95 18.19
CA SER A 378 17.38 13.46 18.07
C SER A 378 16.93 13.54 16.61
N ILE A 379 17.79 13.99 15.70
CA ILE A 379 17.53 14.00 14.24
C ILE A 379 17.23 12.57 13.78
N GLY A 380 18.05 11.60 14.16
CA GLY A 380 17.83 10.20 13.81
C GLY A 380 16.48 9.66 14.32
N VAL A 381 16.11 9.97 15.56
CA VAL A 381 14.80 9.58 16.13
C VAL A 381 13.64 10.26 15.38
N LEU A 382 13.77 11.54 15.05
CA LEU A 382 12.76 12.27 14.27
C LEU A 382 12.57 11.67 12.88
N ILE A 383 13.64 11.23 12.22
CA ILE A 383 13.57 10.54 10.91
C ILE A 383 12.91 9.17 11.06
N ALA A 384 13.15 8.44 12.16
CA ALA A 384 12.57 7.13 12.41
C ALA A 384 11.04 7.17 12.53
N ILE A 385 10.46 8.24 13.06
CA ILE A 385 9.03 8.39 13.29
C ILE A 385 8.38 9.05 12.06
N ARG A 386 7.43 8.37 11.41
CA ARG A 386 6.81 8.82 10.14
C ARG A 386 6.24 10.25 10.18
N ARG A 387 5.61 10.62 11.30
CA ARG A 387 4.99 11.95 11.47
C ARG A 387 6.00 13.09 11.50
N THR A 388 7.17 12.84 12.03
CA THR A 388 8.24 13.85 12.22
C THR A 388 9.36 13.70 11.20
N ALA A 389 9.30 12.68 10.32
CA ALA A 389 10.38 12.34 9.39
C ALA A 389 10.78 13.50 8.46
N ALA A 390 9.81 14.27 7.93
CA ALA A 390 10.12 15.44 7.10
C ALA A 390 10.90 16.50 7.88
N PHE A 391 10.49 16.80 9.10
CA PHE A 391 11.18 17.74 9.97
C PHE A 391 12.59 17.23 10.31
N GLY A 392 12.72 15.94 10.67
CA GLY A 392 14.02 15.33 10.96
C GLY A 392 14.99 15.40 9.77
N LEU A 393 14.49 15.14 8.54
CA LEU A 393 15.30 15.23 7.32
C LEU A 393 15.77 16.67 7.04
N ILE A 394 14.88 17.65 7.19
CA ILE A 394 15.21 19.06 7.01
C ILE A 394 16.22 19.50 8.09
N ALA A 395 15.98 19.14 9.35
CA ALA A 395 16.91 19.43 10.44
C ALA A 395 18.29 18.80 10.19
N GLY A 396 18.32 17.56 9.69
CA GLY A 396 19.58 16.88 9.32
C GLY A 396 20.33 17.58 8.19
N ILE A 397 19.64 18.05 7.15
CA ILE A 397 20.25 18.84 6.08
C ILE A 397 20.84 20.14 6.65
N VAL A 398 20.07 20.86 7.45
CA VAL A 398 20.52 22.13 8.07
C VAL A 398 21.72 21.90 8.99
N ALA A 399 21.68 20.88 9.85
CA ALA A 399 22.78 20.51 10.73
C ALA A 399 24.04 20.13 9.92
N SER A 400 23.89 19.32 8.87
CA SER A 400 25.00 18.95 7.99
C SER A 400 25.65 20.16 7.32
N LEU A 401 24.84 21.07 6.79
CA LEU A 401 25.34 22.33 6.19
C LEU A 401 26.03 23.21 7.26
N GLY A 402 25.46 23.25 8.48
CA GLY A 402 26.05 23.96 9.62
C GLY A 402 27.41 23.38 10.02
N TYR A 403 27.54 22.06 10.10
CA TYR A 403 28.82 21.38 10.36
C TYR A 403 29.84 21.65 9.25
N MET A 404 29.44 21.57 7.98
CA MET A 404 30.33 21.87 6.85
C MET A 404 30.81 23.33 6.86
N ALA A 405 29.92 24.29 7.05
CA ALA A 405 30.26 25.72 7.11
C ALA A 405 31.08 26.05 8.35
N GLY A 406 30.65 25.55 9.52
CA GLY A 406 31.38 25.77 10.77
C GLY A 406 32.79 25.19 10.73
N SER A 407 32.97 23.99 10.22
CA SER A 407 34.31 23.40 10.10
C SER A 407 35.18 24.09 9.06
N ALA A 408 34.62 24.65 7.98
CA ALA A 408 35.41 25.42 7.02
C ALA A 408 35.99 26.68 7.65
N ILE A 409 35.36 27.25 8.67
CA ILE A 409 35.80 28.45 9.36
C ILE A 409 36.67 28.12 10.57
N LEU A 410 36.24 27.16 11.40
CA LEU A 410 36.83 26.91 12.72
C LEU A 410 37.84 25.77 12.71
N THR A 411 37.73 24.80 11.81
CA THR A 411 38.52 23.56 11.79
C THR A 411 38.80 23.14 10.34
N PRO A 412 39.46 23.99 9.50
CA PRO A 412 39.62 23.74 8.06
C PRO A 412 40.46 22.51 7.74
N ASP A 413 41.34 22.09 8.61
CA ASP A 413 42.15 20.87 8.53
C ASP A 413 41.30 19.57 8.52
N LEU A 414 40.11 19.56 9.15
CA LEU A 414 39.20 18.42 9.11
C LEU A 414 38.69 18.12 7.67
N TRP A 415 38.78 19.08 6.74
CA TRP A 415 38.40 18.85 5.35
C TRP A 415 39.41 18.00 4.58
N ILE A 416 40.67 18.03 4.99
CA ILE A 416 41.76 17.29 4.37
C ILE A 416 42.20 16.09 5.19
N GLU A 417 41.41 15.73 6.20
CA GLU A 417 41.65 14.56 7.04
C GLU A 417 41.60 13.27 6.20
N PRO A 418 42.51 12.30 6.42
CA PRO A 418 42.63 11.10 5.58
C PRO A 418 41.32 10.28 5.45
N LEU A 419 40.45 10.31 6.43
CA LEU A 419 39.18 9.60 6.39
C LEU A 419 38.06 10.39 5.72
N GLY A 420 38.25 11.68 5.44
CA GLY A 420 37.32 12.53 4.68
C GLY A 420 35.93 12.62 5.30
N ALA A 421 35.81 12.77 6.62
CA ALA A 421 34.51 12.75 7.33
C ALA A 421 33.56 13.82 6.80
N LEU A 422 34.04 15.05 6.60
CA LEU A 422 33.25 16.18 6.07
C LEU A 422 32.89 16.01 4.59
N VAL A 423 33.76 15.42 3.79
CA VAL A 423 33.47 15.14 2.37
C VAL A 423 32.30 14.16 2.24
N LYS A 424 32.17 13.19 3.14
CA LYS A 424 31.07 12.21 3.14
C LYS A 424 29.71 12.81 3.56
N THR A 425 29.71 13.99 4.15
CA THR A 425 28.47 14.71 4.54
C THR A 425 27.69 15.17 3.30
N GLY A 426 28.35 15.54 2.21
CA GLY A 426 27.69 15.94 0.96
C GLY A 426 26.74 14.86 0.41
N PRO A 427 27.21 13.63 0.15
CA PRO A 427 26.35 12.50 -0.23
C PRO A 427 25.19 12.23 0.77
N ALA A 428 25.42 12.42 2.08
CA ALA A 428 24.37 12.26 3.08
C ALA A 428 23.25 13.31 2.93
N ILE A 429 23.61 14.57 2.63
CA ILE A 429 22.63 15.63 2.32
C ILE A 429 21.79 15.24 1.10
N VAL A 430 22.42 14.77 0.01
CA VAL A 430 21.71 14.33 -1.20
C VAL A 430 20.76 13.17 -0.87
N LEU A 431 21.20 12.20 -0.05
CA LEU A 431 20.36 11.08 0.37
C LEU A 431 19.16 11.55 1.20
N MET A 432 19.34 12.55 2.08
CA MET A 432 18.24 13.15 2.84
C MET A 432 17.25 13.90 1.93
N LEU A 433 17.72 14.60 0.90
CA LEU A 433 16.87 15.23 -0.12
C LEU A 433 16.05 14.17 -0.88
N VAL A 434 16.67 13.07 -1.31
CA VAL A 434 15.97 11.95 -1.95
C VAL A 434 14.92 11.37 -1.01
N ALA A 435 15.27 11.14 0.27
CA ALA A 435 14.34 10.65 1.26
C ALA A 435 13.13 11.59 1.44
N LEU A 436 13.36 12.90 1.49
CA LEU A 436 12.33 13.92 1.61
C LEU A 436 11.34 13.88 0.44
N LEU A 437 11.87 13.80 -0.80
CA LEU A 437 11.04 13.69 -2.01
C LEU A 437 10.27 12.37 -2.10
N MET A 438 10.75 11.33 -1.41
CA MET A 438 10.07 10.02 -1.37
C MET A 438 9.05 9.89 -0.23
N LEU A 439 8.87 10.91 0.62
CA LEU A 439 7.92 10.87 1.74
C LEU A 439 6.46 10.87 1.29
N ASP A 440 6.14 11.45 0.14
CA ASP A 440 4.79 11.44 -0.40
C ASP A 440 4.38 10.02 -0.76
N ASN A 441 3.35 9.54 -0.09
CA ASN A 441 2.95 8.13 -0.18
C ASN A 441 1.73 7.88 -1.07
N ARG A 442 1.09 8.94 -1.61
CA ARG A 442 -0.12 8.79 -2.45
C ARG A 442 -0.42 10.06 -3.24
#